data_4e116c176875dd02a87ff93f41076ccc
#
_entry.id   4e116c176875dd02a87ff93f41076ccc
#
_cell.length_a   1.000
_cell.length_b   1.000
_cell.length_c   1.000
_cell.angle_alpha   90.00
_cell.angle_beta   90.00
_cell.angle_gamma   90.00
#
_symmetry.space_group_name_H-M   'P 1'
#
loop_
_entity.id
_entity.type
_entity.pdbx_description
1 polymer ?
#
loop_
_entity_poly.entity_id
_entity_poly.type
_entity_poly.pdbx_seq_one_letter_code
_entity_poly.pdbx_strand_id
1 'polypeptide(L)'
;TTLFRSDIRNILGYTGTYKGVRLSVQGTGMGIPSISIYATELMRDYGVKKLIRVGTCGAMRKDIRLRDVIIAQGVTTDSSIIRNIFGGSINYAPLADFTLLRQAYEQSVKQGIPARVGNIVSVDRFYDDEIDNDKLTQYGIMAVEMETAGLYTLAAKYGAQALGLFTVSDHLLTGEACTPEERQTSFDDMIHIALETAIQE
;
A
#
# COMPACT_ATOMS: atom_id res chain seq x y z
N THR A 1 -12.20 20.44 -5.21
CA THR A 1 -13.50 20.25 -5.83
C THR A 1 -13.56 18.89 -6.49
N THR A 2 -14.57 18.08 -6.13
CA THR A 2 -14.79 16.76 -6.75
C THR A 2 -15.37 16.97 -8.15
N LEU A 3 -14.72 16.44 -9.18
CA LEU A 3 -15.16 16.53 -10.58
C LEU A 3 -16.04 15.35 -11.00
N PHE A 4 -15.85 14.20 -10.36
CA PHE A 4 -16.57 12.96 -10.64
C PHE A 4 -16.64 12.08 -9.40
N ARG A 5 -17.75 11.32 -9.26
CA ARG A 5 -17.94 10.29 -8.22
C ARG A 5 -18.44 9.01 -8.86
N SER A 6 -17.90 7.88 -8.41
CA SER A 6 -18.43 6.55 -8.70
C SER A 6 -18.74 5.81 -7.40
N ASP A 7 -19.82 5.03 -7.40
CA ASP A 7 -20.27 4.21 -6.27
C ASP A 7 -20.64 2.77 -6.72
N ILE A 8 -20.14 2.38 -7.89
CA ILE A 8 -20.40 1.04 -8.43
C ILE A 8 -19.86 -0.02 -7.47
N ARG A 9 -20.71 -1.00 -7.11
CA ARG A 9 -20.44 -2.07 -6.14
C ARG A 9 -20.07 -1.55 -4.74
N ASN A 10 -20.54 -0.35 -4.36
CA ASN A 10 -20.17 0.36 -3.13
C ASN A 10 -18.66 0.65 -3.00
N ILE A 11 -17.91 0.56 -4.08
CA ILE A 11 -16.51 0.99 -4.12
C ILE A 11 -16.47 2.43 -4.60
N LEU A 12 -16.19 3.32 -3.67
CA LEU A 12 -16.22 4.76 -3.93
C LEU A 12 -15.00 5.19 -4.74
N GLY A 13 -15.25 6.02 -5.77
CA GLY A 13 -14.22 6.68 -6.56
C GLY A 13 -14.49 8.16 -6.70
N TYR A 14 -13.47 8.98 -6.56
CA TYR A 14 -13.54 10.43 -6.69
C TYR A 14 -12.41 10.93 -7.55
N THR A 15 -12.73 11.87 -8.45
CA THR A 15 -11.72 12.63 -9.20
C THR A 15 -11.85 14.10 -8.83
N GLY A 16 -10.73 14.73 -8.55
CA GLY A 16 -10.66 16.12 -8.14
C GLY A 16 -9.34 16.76 -8.51
N THR A 17 -9.02 17.87 -7.87
CA THR A 17 -7.74 18.55 -8.01
C THR A 17 -7.11 18.78 -6.66
N TYR A 18 -5.81 18.55 -6.58
CA TYR A 18 -4.97 18.89 -5.43
C TYR A 18 -3.84 19.82 -5.91
N LYS A 19 -3.77 21.02 -5.33
CA LYS A 19 -2.82 22.08 -5.76
C LYS A 19 -2.79 22.30 -7.29
N GLY A 20 -3.96 22.23 -7.93
CA GLY A 20 -4.09 22.42 -9.38
C GLY A 20 -3.85 21.17 -10.24
N VAL A 21 -3.33 20.10 -9.69
CA VAL A 21 -3.10 18.83 -10.39
C VAL A 21 -4.30 17.91 -10.24
N ARG A 22 -4.78 17.35 -11.36
CA ARG A 22 -5.90 16.40 -11.36
C ARG A 22 -5.43 15.04 -10.86
N LEU A 23 -6.16 14.47 -9.90
CA LEU A 23 -5.93 13.13 -9.38
C LEU A 23 -7.26 12.44 -9.04
N SER A 24 -7.19 11.13 -8.89
CA SER A 24 -8.33 10.31 -8.48
C SER A 24 -7.99 9.48 -7.25
N VAL A 25 -8.99 9.27 -6.39
CA VAL A 25 -8.93 8.34 -5.26
C VAL A 25 -9.98 7.27 -5.50
N GLN A 26 -9.58 6.01 -5.43
CA GLN A 26 -10.45 4.86 -5.72
C GLN A 26 -10.32 3.82 -4.60
N GLY A 27 -11.44 3.41 -4.03
CA GLY A 27 -11.50 2.22 -3.19
C GLY A 27 -11.16 0.96 -4.01
N THR A 28 -10.47 0.01 -3.39
CA THR A 28 -10.05 -1.23 -4.09
C THR A 28 -10.53 -2.51 -3.40
N GLY A 29 -11.33 -2.39 -2.34
CA GLY A 29 -11.72 -3.53 -1.52
C GLY A 29 -10.55 -4.09 -0.71
N MET A 30 -10.62 -5.34 -0.31
CA MET A 30 -9.60 -6.02 0.48
C MET A 30 -9.02 -7.22 -0.27
N GLY A 31 -7.72 -7.41 -0.11
CA GLY A 31 -6.97 -8.55 -0.62
C GLY A 31 -6.49 -8.40 -2.07
N ILE A 32 -5.47 -9.19 -2.40
CA ILE A 32 -4.84 -9.21 -3.72
C ILE A 32 -5.85 -9.45 -4.86
N PRO A 33 -6.83 -10.37 -4.76
CA PRO A 33 -7.79 -10.58 -5.84
C PRO A 33 -8.61 -9.32 -6.14
N SER A 34 -9.03 -8.57 -5.10
CA SER A 34 -9.83 -7.37 -5.27
C SER A 34 -9.01 -6.25 -5.94
N ILE A 35 -7.86 -5.88 -5.37
CA ILE A 35 -7.03 -4.82 -5.96
C ILE A 35 -6.56 -5.16 -7.37
N SER A 36 -6.36 -6.45 -7.67
CA SER A 36 -5.95 -6.90 -9.00
C SER A 36 -6.96 -6.54 -10.09
N ILE A 37 -8.26 -6.58 -9.79
CA ILE A 37 -9.31 -6.16 -10.72
C ILE A 37 -9.18 -4.67 -11.02
N TYR A 38 -9.25 -3.84 -9.98
CA TYR A 38 -9.27 -2.37 -10.13
C TYR A 38 -7.96 -1.84 -10.71
N ALA A 39 -6.81 -2.28 -10.20
CA ALA A 39 -5.51 -1.83 -10.69
C ALA A 39 -5.28 -2.25 -12.15
N THR A 40 -5.68 -3.46 -12.54
CA THR A 40 -5.58 -3.90 -13.94
C THR A 40 -6.42 -3.04 -14.86
N GLU A 41 -7.68 -2.80 -14.52
CA GLU A 41 -8.58 -1.98 -15.34
C GLU A 41 -8.07 -0.53 -15.43
N LEU A 42 -7.64 0.07 -14.32
CA LEU A 42 -7.06 1.41 -14.31
C LEU A 42 -5.84 1.52 -15.25
N MET A 43 -4.93 0.56 -15.21
CA MET A 43 -3.71 0.60 -16.04
C MET A 43 -3.99 0.23 -17.49
N ARG A 44 -4.75 -0.85 -17.73
CA ARG A 44 -4.98 -1.40 -19.07
C ARG A 44 -5.99 -0.58 -19.88
N ASP A 45 -7.14 -0.25 -19.26
CA ASP A 45 -8.28 0.33 -19.96
C ASP A 45 -8.32 1.86 -19.87
N TYR A 46 -7.81 2.43 -18.78
CA TYR A 46 -7.78 3.87 -18.56
C TYR A 46 -6.39 4.49 -18.66
N GLY A 47 -5.36 3.70 -18.89
CA GLY A 47 -4.00 4.19 -19.15
C GLY A 47 -3.33 4.84 -17.93
N VAL A 48 -3.76 4.53 -16.71
CA VAL A 48 -3.17 5.08 -15.49
C VAL A 48 -1.72 4.60 -15.38
N LYS A 49 -0.80 5.54 -15.13
CA LYS A 49 0.65 5.28 -15.07
C LYS A 49 1.27 5.43 -13.68
N LYS A 50 0.55 6.03 -12.73
CA LYS A 50 1.03 6.26 -11.38
C LYS A 50 -0.05 5.83 -10.39
N LEU A 51 0.26 4.85 -9.54
CA LEU A 51 -0.65 4.31 -8.53
C LEU A 51 0.01 4.37 -7.16
N ILE A 52 -0.61 5.06 -6.21
CA ILE A 52 -0.17 5.12 -4.82
C ILE A 52 -1.27 4.49 -3.96
N ARG A 53 -0.97 3.32 -3.38
CA ARG A 53 -1.85 2.71 -2.39
C ARG A 53 -1.65 3.41 -1.05
N VAL A 54 -2.74 3.91 -0.50
CA VAL A 54 -2.80 4.41 0.88
C VAL A 54 -3.69 3.50 1.70
N GLY A 55 -3.21 3.06 2.85
CA GLY A 55 -3.94 2.09 3.65
C GLY A 55 -3.39 1.95 5.07
N THR A 56 -3.89 0.93 5.76
CA THR A 56 -3.40 0.55 7.09
C THR A 56 -2.58 -0.71 7.04
N CYS A 57 -1.72 -0.91 8.04
CA CYS A 57 -0.95 -2.13 8.23
C CYS A 57 -0.82 -2.48 9.71
N GLY A 58 -0.59 -3.75 10.01
CA GLY A 58 -0.23 -4.22 11.34
C GLY A 58 1.28 -4.20 11.54
N ALA A 59 1.78 -3.62 12.63
CA ALA A 59 3.20 -3.66 12.97
C ALA A 59 3.62 -5.06 13.43
N MET A 60 4.77 -5.53 12.94
CA MET A 60 5.36 -6.82 13.30
C MET A 60 6.63 -6.69 14.16
N ARG A 61 7.20 -5.49 14.29
CA ARG A 61 8.46 -5.22 15.01
C ARG A 61 8.22 -4.31 16.22
N LYS A 62 8.90 -4.58 17.34
CA LYS A 62 8.76 -3.84 18.60
C LYS A 62 9.16 -2.35 18.52
N ASP A 63 9.99 -1.98 17.55
CA ASP A 63 10.45 -0.60 17.36
C ASP A 63 9.49 0.25 16.50
N ILE A 64 8.40 -0.36 16.02
CA ILE A 64 7.34 0.31 15.25
C ILE A 64 6.15 0.55 16.19
N ARG A 65 5.54 1.71 16.11
CA ARG A 65 4.44 2.12 16.98
C ARG A 65 3.17 2.37 16.19
N LEU A 66 2.04 2.36 16.87
CA LEU A 66 0.78 2.83 16.28
C LEU A 66 0.97 4.24 15.72
N ARG A 67 0.39 4.48 14.55
CA ARG A 67 0.47 5.72 13.77
C ARG A 67 1.81 6.00 13.09
N ASP A 68 2.84 5.16 13.24
CA ASP A 68 4.04 5.26 12.40
C ASP A 68 3.64 5.13 10.92
N VAL A 69 4.32 5.89 10.06
CA VAL A 69 4.13 5.78 8.60
C VAL A 69 5.16 4.80 8.02
N ILE A 70 4.69 3.85 7.22
CA ILE A 70 5.50 2.86 6.52
C ILE A 70 5.47 3.15 5.03
N ILE A 71 6.63 3.21 4.39
CA ILE A 71 6.82 3.25 2.95
C ILE A 71 7.31 1.87 2.52
N ALA A 72 6.50 1.13 1.78
CA ALA A 72 6.83 -0.24 1.38
C ALA A 72 7.82 -0.26 0.22
N GLN A 73 9.06 -0.65 0.49
CA GLN A 73 10.11 -0.78 -0.53
C GLN A 73 9.94 -2.07 -1.33
N GLY A 74 9.75 -3.18 -0.66
CA GLY A 74 9.55 -4.49 -1.25
C GLY A 74 8.51 -5.28 -0.47
N VAL A 75 7.92 -6.28 -1.11
CA VAL A 75 6.83 -7.03 -0.52
C VAL A 75 7.03 -8.53 -0.73
N THR A 76 6.98 -9.30 0.34
CA THR A 76 6.79 -10.75 0.24
C THR A 76 5.31 -11.10 0.37
N THR A 77 4.90 -12.32 0.04
CA THR A 77 3.50 -12.73 0.13
C THR A 77 3.35 -14.23 0.31
N ASP A 78 2.31 -14.63 1.03
CA ASP A 78 1.82 -16.03 1.09
C ASP A 78 0.88 -16.35 -0.06
N SER A 79 0.40 -15.32 -0.78
CA SER A 79 -0.51 -15.48 -1.90
C SER A 79 0.11 -16.27 -3.05
N SER A 80 -0.70 -17.10 -3.68
CA SER A 80 -0.28 -17.83 -4.88
C SER A 80 -0.15 -16.96 -6.13
N ILE A 81 -0.37 -15.64 -6.08
CA ILE A 81 -0.31 -14.77 -7.27
C ILE A 81 1.02 -14.89 -8.02
N ILE A 82 2.15 -14.88 -7.30
CA ILE A 82 3.48 -15.01 -7.91
C ILE A 82 3.64 -16.37 -8.59
N ARG A 83 3.26 -17.45 -7.89
CA ARG A 83 3.34 -18.81 -8.41
C ARG A 83 2.43 -18.99 -9.64
N ASN A 84 1.25 -18.42 -9.63
CA ASN A 84 0.29 -18.53 -10.74
C ASN A 84 0.77 -17.76 -11.99
N ILE A 85 1.50 -16.66 -11.82
CA ILE A 85 2.03 -15.86 -12.95
C ILE A 85 3.32 -16.47 -13.51
N PHE A 86 4.28 -16.85 -12.65
CA PHE A 86 5.64 -17.19 -13.05
C PHE A 86 5.95 -18.71 -12.98
N GLY A 87 5.03 -19.52 -12.47
CA GLY A 87 5.30 -20.92 -12.17
C GLY A 87 6.16 -21.07 -10.89
N GLY A 88 6.35 -22.32 -10.45
CA GLY A 88 7.02 -22.60 -9.18
C GLY A 88 8.54 -22.43 -9.15
N SER A 89 9.17 -22.19 -10.30
CA SER A 89 10.64 -22.10 -10.43
C SER A 89 11.16 -20.64 -10.31
N ILE A 90 10.30 -19.65 -10.36
CA ILE A 90 10.68 -18.23 -10.30
C ILE A 90 10.11 -17.62 -9.00
N ASN A 91 11.00 -17.06 -8.19
CA ASN A 91 10.65 -16.25 -7.03
C ASN A 91 10.73 -14.77 -7.43
N TYR A 92 9.63 -14.25 -7.96
CA TYR A 92 9.55 -12.85 -8.34
C TYR A 92 9.55 -11.95 -7.09
N ALA A 93 10.25 -10.82 -7.17
CA ALA A 93 10.32 -9.83 -6.10
C ALA A 93 9.44 -8.61 -6.42
N PRO A 94 8.25 -8.46 -5.82
CA PRO A 94 7.43 -7.27 -5.96
C PRO A 94 8.11 -6.08 -5.29
N LEU A 95 8.48 -5.07 -6.08
CA LEU A 95 9.18 -3.88 -5.63
C LEU A 95 8.40 -2.62 -5.96
N ALA A 96 8.52 -1.60 -5.10
CA ALA A 96 8.05 -0.26 -5.39
C ALA A 96 8.80 0.35 -6.58
N ASP A 97 8.14 1.27 -7.28
CA ASP A 97 8.87 2.17 -8.18
C ASP A 97 9.81 3.06 -7.36
N PHE A 98 11.09 3.07 -7.75
CA PHE A 98 12.12 3.79 -7.01
C PHE A 98 11.89 5.30 -6.99
N THR A 99 11.38 5.88 -8.09
CA THR A 99 11.12 7.32 -8.16
C THR A 99 10.03 7.72 -7.18
N LEU A 100 8.90 6.98 -7.16
CA LEU A 100 7.82 7.24 -6.20
C LEU A 100 8.26 7.03 -4.76
N LEU A 101 9.04 5.98 -4.49
CA LEU A 101 9.55 5.70 -3.14
C LEU A 101 10.44 6.85 -2.65
N ARG A 102 11.41 7.28 -3.47
CA ARG A 102 12.32 8.39 -3.16
C ARG A 102 11.54 9.68 -2.92
N GLN A 103 10.60 10.02 -3.81
CA GLN A 103 9.76 11.20 -3.67
C GLN A 103 8.93 11.17 -2.38
N ALA A 104 8.32 10.04 -2.03
CA ALA A 104 7.55 9.89 -0.79
C ALA A 104 8.44 10.06 0.47
N TYR A 105 9.63 9.49 0.45
CA TYR A 105 10.59 9.67 1.53
C TYR A 105 11.03 11.13 1.66
N GLU A 106 11.37 11.79 0.56
CA GLU A 106 11.72 13.22 0.56
C GLU A 106 10.56 14.10 1.06
N GLN A 107 9.30 13.75 0.71
CA GLN A 107 8.13 14.45 1.24
C GLN A 107 7.94 14.23 2.74
N SER A 108 8.18 13.03 3.25
CA SER A 108 8.12 12.76 4.69
C SER A 108 9.13 13.63 5.46
N VAL A 109 10.36 13.70 4.97
CA VAL A 109 11.41 14.53 5.56
C VAL A 109 11.04 16.03 5.52
N LYS A 110 10.58 16.51 4.36
CA LYS A 110 10.19 17.91 4.16
C LYS A 110 9.05 18.36 5.09
N GLN A 111 8.12 17.45 5.36
CA GLN A 111 6.97 17.71 6.23
C GLN A 111 7.27 17.45 7.72
N GLY A 112 8.46 16.94 8.05
CA GLY A 112 8.82 16.58 9.41
C GLY A 112 8.07 15.34 9.93
N ILE A 113 7.54 14.51 9.04
CA ILE A 113 6.80 13.29 9.37
C ILE A 113 7.77 12.11 9.33
N PRO A 114 8.05 11.45 10.47
CA PRO A 114 8.91 10.27 10.47
C PRO A 114 8.28 9.13 9.67
N ALA A 115 8.94 8.68 8.62
CA ALA A 115 8.52 7.51 7.86
C ALA A 115 9.61 6.44 7.84
N ARG A 116 9.20 5.17 7.92
CA ARG A 116 10.09 4.01 7.86
C ARG A 116 10.00 3.35 6.49
N VAL A 117 11.14 3.17 5.85
CA VAL A 117 11.23 2.49 4.55
C VAL A 117 11.71 1.07 4.77
N GLY A 118 11.05 0.08 4.18
CA GLY A 118 11.50 -1.30 4.23
C GLY A 118 10.50 -2.32 3.70
N ASN A 119 10.76 -3.58 3.99
CA ASN A 119 9.99 -4.68 3.45
C ASN A 119 8.77 -5.00 4.33
N ILE A 120 7.68 -5.34 3.68
CA ILE A 120 6.42 -5.76 4.31
C ILE A 120 5.96 -7.11 3.77
N VAL A 121 4.90 -7.67 4.32
CA VAL A 121 4.24 -8.86 3.80
C VAL A 121 2.79 -8.55 3.43
N SER A 122 2.35 -9.02 2.24
CA SER A 122 0.93 -9.08 1.86
C SER A 122 0.42 -10.49 2.10
N VAL A 123 -0.65 -10.62 2.89
CA VAL A 123 -1.25 -11.92 3.24
C VAL A 123 -2.65 -12.08 2.68
N ASP A 124 -3.05 -13.31 2.34
CA ASP A 124 -4.39 -13.61 1.86
C ASP A 124 -5.40 -13.80 3.00
N ARG A 125 -4.94 -14.08 4.23
CA ARG A 125 -5.79 -14.29 5.40
C ARG A 125 -5.49 -13.25 6.48
N PHE A 126 -6.52 -12.53 6.94
CA PHE A 126 -6.39 -11.58 8.03
C PHE A 126 -6.20 -12.28 9.39
N TYR A 127 -6.95 -13.35 9.63
CA TYR A 127 -6.81 -14.19 10.81
C TYR A 127 -5.99 -15.41 10.45
N ASP A 128 -4.70 -15.36 10.75
CA ASP A 128 -3.74 -16.40 10.41
C ASP A 128 -2.75 -16.62 11.57
N ASP A 129 -2.92 -17.73 12.27
CA ASP A 129 -2.06 -18.20 13.34
C ASP A 129 -1.05 -19.27 12.89
N GLU A 130 -1.06 -19.61 11.60
CA GLU A 130 -0.13 -20.59 11.00
C GLU A 130 1.13 -19.93 10.42
N ILE A 131 1.10 -18.63 10.13
CA ILE A 131 2.28 -17.89 9.65
C ILE A 131 3.24 -17.64 10.81
N ASP A 132 4.50 -18.00 10.59
CA ASP A 132 5.60 -17.71 11.52
C ASP A 132 6.02 -16.23 11.43
N ASN A 133 5.31 -15.38 12.16
CA ASN A 133 5.56 -13.94 12.22
C ASN A 133 6.93 -13.60 12.81
N ASP A 134 7.41 -14.38 13.76
CA ASP A 134 8.73 -14.18 14.38
C ASP A 134 9.84 -14.39 13.35
N LYS A 135 9.70 -15.42 12.52
CA LYS A 135 10.64 -15.69 11.45
C LYS A 135 10.63 -14.58 10.40
N LEU A 136 9.47 -14.13 9.96
CA LEU A 136 9.38 -12.99 9.02
C LEU A 136 10.07 -11.75 9.58
N THR A 137 9.86 -11.46 10.85
CA THR A 137 10.49 -10.32 11.54
C THR A 137 12.01 -10.45 11.62
N GLN A 138 12.54 -11.66 11.86
CA GLN A 138 13.98 -11.93 11.84
C GLN A 138 14.61 -11.64 10.48
N TYR A 139 13.87 -11.83 9.39
CA TYR A 139 14.29 -11.48 8.02
C TYR A 139 13.92 -10.04 7.60
N GLY A 140 13.56 -9.18 8.56
CA GLY A 140 13.42 -7.74 8.35
C GLY A 140 12.04 -7.28 7.88
N ILE A 141 11.02 -8.15 7.90
CA ILE A 141 9.65 -7.72 7.58
C ILE A 141 9.14 -6.82 8.71
N MET A 142 8.65 -5.64 8.35
CA MET A 142 8.25 -4.61 9.29
C MET A 142 6.76 -4.63 9.62
N ALA A 143 5.95 -4.92 8.63
CA ALA A 143 4.49 -4.80 8.74
C ALA A 143 3.77 -5.79 7.81
N VAL A 144 2.50 -6.04 8.11
CA VAL A 144 1.59 -6.88 7.33
C VAL A 144 0.42 -6.07 6.80
N GLU A 145 0.05 -6.32 5.55
CA GLU A 145 -1.17 -5.82 4.87
C GLU A 145 -1.63 -6.87 3.84
N MET A 146 -2.54 -6.56 2.91
CA MET A 146 -3.18 -7.61 2.11
C MET A 146 -3.18 -7.38 0.59
N GLU A 147 -2.52 -6.36 0.02
CA GLU A 147 -2.72 -5.98 -1.39
C GLU A 147 -1.45 -5.63 -2.18
N THR A 148 -0.43 -5.14 -1.52
CA THR A 148 0.70 -4.47 -2.19
C THR A 148 1.51 -5.39 -3.10
N ALA A 149 1.66 -6.68 -2.75
CA ALA A 149 2.34 -7.65 -3.61
C ALA A 149 1.64 -7.78 -4.97
N GLY A 150 0.30 -7.79 -4.98
CA GLY A 150 -0.49 -7.79 -6.20
C GLY A 150 -0.32 -6.51 -7.00
N LEU A 151 -0.42 -5.35 -6.34
CA LEU A 151 -0.26 -4.05 -6.98
C LEU A 151 1.10 -3.90 -7.66
N TYR A 152 2.20 -4.18 -6.96
CA TYR A 152 3.54 -4.04 -7.51
C TYR A 152 3.80 -4.99 -8.69
N THR A 153 3.32 -6.23 -8.57
CA THR A 153 3.45 -7.23 -9.64
C THR A 153 2.71 -6.80 -10.91
N LEU A 154 1.49 -6.30 -10.76
CA LEU A 154 0.68 -5.85 -11.90
C LEU A 154 1.20 -4.53 -12.48
N ALA A 155 1.63 -3.59 -11.66
CA ALA A 155 2.23 -2.35 -12.14
C ALA A 155 3.47 -2.61 -13.01
N ALA A 156 4.35 -3.51 -12.59
CA ALA A 156 5.50 -3.94 -13.39
C ALA A 156 5.06 -4.53 -14.75
N LYS A 157 4.01 -5.37 -14.77
CA LYS A 157 3.46 -5.95 -16.00
C LYS A 157 2.98 -4.89 -17.00
N TYR A 158 2.35 -3.83 -16.51
CA TYR A 158 1.75 -2.78 -17.36
C TYR A 158 2.65 -1.56 -17.55
N GLY A 159 3.90 -1.60 -17.09
CA GLY A 159 4.83 -0.47 -17.19
C GLY A 159 4.31 0.78 -16.48
N ALA A 160 3.70 0.60 -15.32
CA ALA A 160 3.21 1.65 -14.45
C ALA A 160 4.06 1.73 -13.18
N GLN A 161 4.09 2.91 -12.57
CA GLN A 161 4.73 3.14 -11.27
C GLN A 161 3.75 2.80 -10.14
N ALA A 162 4.22 2.12 -9.11
CA ALA A 162 3.41 1.82 -7.94
C ALA A 162 4.18 2.02 -6.63
N LEU A 163 3.46 2.50 -5.60
CA LEU A 163 3.97 2.69 -4.25
C LEU A 163 2.89 2.34 -3.22
N GLY A 164 3.28 1.68 -2.14
CA GLY A 164 2.44 1.49 -0.94
C GLY A 164 2.89 2.38 0.21
N LEU A 165 1.96 3.13 0.76
CA LEU A 165 2.12 3.96 1.95
C LEU A 165 1.09 3.52 3.00
N PHE A 166 1.52 3.37 4.23
CA PHE A 166 0.67 2.83 5.29
C PHE A 166 0.80 3.60 6.58
N THR A 167 -0.30 3.70 7.31
CA THR A 167 -0.27 4.04 8.73
C THR A 167 -0.45 2.75 9.54
N VAL A 168 0.37 2.57 10.55
CA VAL A 168 0.23 1.45 11.49
C VAL A 168 -1.03 1.61 12.31
N SER A 169 -2.00 0.72 12.14
CA SER A 169 -3.29 0.73 12.83
C SER A 169 -3.38 -0.26 13.98
N ASP A 170 -2.54 -1.27 13.99
CA ASP A 170 -2.50 -2.33 14.99
C ASP A 170 -1.09 -2.91 15.11
N HIS A 171 -0.83 -3.60 16.21
CA HIS A 171 0.47 -4.15 16.52
C HIS A 171 0.37 -5.62 16.92
N LEU A 172 0.89 -6.53 16.09
CA LEU A 172 0.71 -7.97 16.26
C LEU A 172 1.36 -8.51 17.55
N LEU A 173 2.45 -7.88 18.01
CA LEU A 173 3.19 -8.37 19.20
C LEU A 173 2.62 -7.84 20.53
N THR A 174 2.05 -6.61 20.52
CA THR A 174 1.55 -5.98 21.76
C THR A 174 0.03 -6.11 21.90
N GLY A 175 -0.68 -6.39 20.79
CA GLY A 175 -2.14 -6.41 20.76
C GLY A 175 -2.79 -5.03 20.79
N GLU A 176 -2.01 -3.96 20.75
CA GLU A 176 -2.52 -2.58 20.64
C GLU A 176 -3.17 -2.36 19.29
N ALA A 177 -4.27 -1.62 19.25
CA ALA A 177 -4.95 -1.27 18.01
C ALA A 177 -5.63 0.09 18.10
N CYS A 178 -5.65 0.81 16.97
CA CYS A 178 -6.47 2.01 16.80
C CYS A 178 -7.96 1.62 16.74
N THR A 179 -8.80 2.48 17.27
CA THR A 179 -10.26 2.32 17.16
C THR A 179 -10.72 2.48 15.70
N PRO A 180 -11.91 1.97 15.33
CA PRO A 180 -12.47 2.19 13.99
C PRO A 180 -12.58 3.67 13.61
N GLU A 181 -12.91 4.54 14.57
CA GLU A 181 -13.00 5.98 14.36
C GLU A 181 -11.62 6.59 14.08
N GLU A 182 -10.59 6.21 14.84
CA GLU A 182 -9.22 6.67 14.60
C GLU A 182 -8.70 6.24 13.24
N ARG A 183 -9.06 5.04 12.76
CA ARG A 183 -8.69 4.55 11.42
C ARG A 183 -9.30 5.39 10.30
N GLN A 184 -10.43 6.05 10.53
CA GLN A 184 -11.08 6.92 9.55
C GLN A 184 -10.60 8.38 9.60
N THR A 185 -10.15 8.86 10.76
CA THR A 185 -10.02 10.32 10.98
C THR A 185 -8.62 10.79 11.32
N SER A 186 -7.65 9.89 11.60
CA SER A 186 -6.36 10.30 12.17
C SER A 186 -5.11 9.88 11.39
N PHE A 187 -5.23 9.56 10.10
CA PHE A 187 -4.10 9.14 9.28
C PHE A 187 -3.66 10.21 8.26
N ASP A 188 -3.77 11.48 8.66
CA ASP A 188 -3.48 12.64 7.81
C ASP A 188 -2.03 12.67 7.33
N ASP A 189 -1.08 12.26 8.16
CA ASP A 189 0.36 12.25 7.82
C ASP A 189 0.65 11.43 6.56
N MET A 190 0.15 10.20 6.52
CA MET A 190 0.28 9.33 5.34
C MET A 190 -0.41 9.94 4.11
N ILE A 191 -1.61 10.50 4.30
CA ILE A 191 -2.39 11.13 3.23
C ILE A 191 -1.66 12.33 2.66
N HIS A 192 -1.06 13.17 3.51
CA HIS A 192 -0.28 14.33 3.08
C HIS A 192 0.96 13.91 2.28
N ILE A 193 1.71 12.91 2.76
CA ILE A 193 2.85 12.36 1.99
C ILE A 193 2.38 11.84 0.63
N ALA A 194 1.27 11.08 0.59
CA ALA A 194 0.76 10.51 -0.64
C ALA A 194 0.33 11.58 -1.65
N LEU A 195 -0.39 12.61 -1.22
CA LEU A 195 -0.86 13.70 -2.07
C LEU A 195 0.30 14.52 -2.63
N GLU A 196 1.27 14.89 -1.78
CA GLU A 196 2.46 15.62 -2.23
C GLU A 196 3.32 14.78 -3.20
N THR A 197 3.40 13.47 -2.99
CA THR A 197 4.10 12.55 -3.92
C THR A 197 3.35 12.40 -5.24
N ALA A 198 2.03 12.29 -5.19
CA ALA A 198 1.22 12.06 -6.38
C ALA A 198 1.30 13.18 -7.41
N ILE A 199 1.50 14.43 -6.97
CA ILE A 199 1.56 15.62 -7.84
C ILE A 199 2.96 15.95 -8.38
N GLN A 200 4.00 15.20 -7.98
CA GLN A 200 5.35 15.37 -8.54
C GLN A 200 5.44 14.74 -9.93
N GLU A 201 6.21 15.36 -10.81
CA GLU A 201 6.53 14.85 -12.16
C GLU A 201 7.61 13.76 -12.13
#